data_9cd33ff3fa847b5d18e65e55ece9047e
#
_entry.id   9cd33ff3fa847b5d18e65e55ece9047e
#
_cell.length_a   1.000
_cell.length_b   1.000
_cell.length_c   1.000
_cell.angle_alpha   90.00
_cell.angle_beta   90.00
_cell.angle_gamma   90.00
#
_symmetry.space_group_name_H-M   'P 1'
#
loop_
_entity.id
_entity.type
_entity.pdbx_description
1 polymer ?
#
loop_
_entity_poly.entity_id
_entity_poly.type
_entity_poly.pdbx_seq_one_letter_code
_entity_poly.pdbx_strand_id
1 'polypeptide(L)'
;KRTAKLKKSVKKINAKEKAFKKNSMTMSEAERAKKQREIQALKIEAQRTEREVREDIDLRRREEIAKVQKQVNIAVEKVAKEQNYDLVLYQGVAYAGKKVDITDIVIKALGSIK
;
A
#
# COMPACT_ATOMS: atom_id res chain seq x y z
N LYS A 1 1.98 6.28 11.67
CA LYS A 1 2.25 7.70 11.97
C LYS A 1 1.63 8.66 10.97
N ARG A 2 1.88 8.44 9.67
CA ARG A 2 1.34 9.32 8.61
C ARG A 2 -0.18 9.24 8.49
N THR A 3 -0.74 8.05 8.66
CA THR A 3 -2.20 7.84 8.62
C THR A 3 -2.91 8.59 9.76
N ALA A 4 -2.34 8.55 10.96
CA ALA A 4 -2.87 9.28 12.11
C ALA A 4 -2.82 10.79 11.88
N LYS A 5 -1.72 11.28 11.29
CA LYS A 5 -1.55 12.69 10.92
C LYS A 5 -2.59 13.12 9.89
N LEU A 6 -2.84 12.27 8.89
CA LEU A 6 -3.85 12.51 7.86
C LEU A 6 -5.25 12.59 8.46
N LYS A 7 -5.60 11.68 9.38
CA LYS A 7 -6.89 11.70 10.09
C LYS A 7 -7.08 12.98 10.87
N LYS A 8 -6.04 13.45 11.57
CA LYS A 8 -6.07 14.72 12.30
C LYS A 8 -6.31 15.90 11.35
N SER A 9 -5.64 15.91 10.20
CA SER A 9 -5.80 16.95 9.19
C SER A 9 -7.23 16.99 8.67
N VAL A 10 -7.82 15.83 8.35
CA VAL A 10 -9.21 15.74 7.87
C VAL A 10 -10.19 16.26 8.92
N LYS A 11 -10.02 15.87 10.18
CA LYS A 11 -10.85 16.37 11.28
C LYS A 11 -10.75 17.90 11.42
N LYS A 12 -9.54 18.43 11.33
CA LYS A 12 -9.29 19.87 11.42
C LYS A 12 -9.97 20.62 10.26
N ILE A 13 -9.87 20.09 9.05
CA ILE A 13 -10.53 20.65 7.86
C ILE A 13 -12.04 20.67 8.04
N ASN A 14 -12.62 19.54 8.44
CA ASN A 14 -14.06 19.41 8.67
C ASN A 14 -14.55 20.38 9.74
N ALA A 15 -13.81 20.52 10.83
CA ALA A 15 -14.13 21.47 11.91
C ALA A 15 -14.10 22.91 11.40
N LYS A 16 -13.10 23.28 10.61
CA LYS A 16 -12.99 24.61 10.03
C LYS A 16 -14.08 24.91 9.01
N GLU A 17 -14.43 23.94 8.16
CA GLU A 17 -15.55 24.09 7.21
C GLU A 17 -16.87 24.28 7.93
N LYS A 18 -17.10 23.52 8.98
CA LYS A 18 -18.31 23.62 9.81
C LYS A 18 -18.42 24.98 10.49
N ALA A 19 -17.31 25.44 11.09
CA ALA A 19 -17.23 26.76 11.70
C ALA A 19 -17.44 27.88 10.67
N PHE A 20 -16.87 27.74 9.50
CA PHE A 20 -17.04 28.69 8.40
C PHE A 20 -18.51 28.81 7.97
N LYS A 21 -19.20 27.68 7.77
CA LYS A 21 -20.62 27.67 7.41
C LYS A 21 -21.47 28.34 8.48
N LYS A 22 -21.18 28.05 9.74
CA LYS A 22 -21.93 28.59 10.87
C LYS A 22 -21.76 30.12 11.01
N ASN A 23 -20.55 30.62 10.78
CA ASN A 23 -20.19 32.01 11.01
C ASN A 23 -20.13 32.88 9.76
N SER A 24 -20.39 32.30 8.59
CA SER A 24 -20.22 33.01 7.31
C SER A 24 -21.07 34.29 7.20
N MET A 25 -22.26 34.29 7.76
CA MET A 25 -23.15 35.44 7.70
C MET A 25 -22.67 36.61 8.55
N THR A 26 -21.92 36.37 9.62
CA THR A 26 -21.41 37.40 10.53
C THR A 26 -20.00 37.87 10.16
N MET A 27 -19.37 37.24 9.17
CA MET A 27 -18.01 37.58 8.72
C MET A 27 -18.04 38.67 7.64
N SER A 28 -17.01 39.53 7.64
CA SER A 28 -16.76 40.43 6.51
C SER A 28 -16.31 39.62 5.29
N GLU A 29 -16.38 40.22 4.10
CA GLU A 29 -15.88 39.59 2.88
C GLU A 29 -14.41 39.23 2.96
N ALA A 30 -13.60 40.09 3.55
CA ALA A 30 -12.17 39.86 3.75
C ALA A 30 -11.92 38.65 4.65
N GLU A 31 -12.67 38.52 5.74
CA GLU A 31 -12.57 37.39 6.66
C GLU A 31 -13.00 36.09 6.01
N ARG A 32 -14.08 36.11 5.22
CA ARG A 32 -14.56 34.95 4.47
C ARG A 32 -13.49 34.47 3.47
N ALA A 33 -12.94 35.38 2.70
CA ALA A 33 -11.90 35.10 1.72
C ALA A 33 -10.67 34.48 2.39
N LYS A 34 -10.26 35.04 3.54
CA LYS A 34 -9.13 34.53 4.32
C LYS A 34 -9.36 33.10 4.80
N LYS A 35 -10.55 32.85 5.37
CA LYS A 35 -10.92 31.52 5.87
C LYS A 35 -11.03 30.49 4.74
N GLN A 36 -11.59 30.89 3.61
CA GLN A 36 -11.64 30.01 2.43
C GLN A 36 -10.25 29.61 1.94
N ARG A 37 -9.31 30.57 1.92
CA ARG A 37 -7.93 30.30 1.52
C ARG A 37 -7.25 29.34 2.50
N GLU A 38 -7.45 29.54 3.81
CA GLU A 38 -6.91 28.64 4.84
C GLU A 38 -7.42 27.22 4.68
N ILE A 39 -8.73 27.06 4.47
CA ILE A 39 -9.36 25.76 4.27
C ILE A 39 -8.82 25.10 2.99
N GLN A 40 -8.72 25.85 1.91
CA GLN A 40 -8.20 25.36 0.65
C GLN A 40 -6.74 24.90 0.76
N ALA A 41 -5.91 25.68 1.45
CA ALA A 41 -4.52 25.33 1.70
C ALA A 41 -4.40 24.02 2.50
N LEU A 42 -5.24 23.84 3.51
CA LEU A 42 -5.27 22.62 4.31
C LEU A 42 -5.72 21.42 3.50
N LYS A 43 -6.69 21.59 2.61
CA LYS A 43 -7.15 20.52 1.71
C LYS A 43 -6.03 20.07 0.76
N ILE A 44 -5.31 21.03 0.18
CA ILE A 44 -4.18 20.72 -0.71
C ILE A 44 -3.10 19.95 0.02
N GLU A 45 -2.76 20.39 1.24
CA GLU A 45 -1.77 19.73 2.08
C GLU A 45 -2.21 18.30 2.44
N ALA A 46 -3.49 18.12 2.79
CA ALA A 46 -4.04 16.79 3.11
C ALA A 46 -3.99 15.85 1.90
N GLN A 47 -4.30 16.37 0.71
CA GLN A 47 -4.19 15.58 -0.53
C GLN A 47 -2.75 15.17 -0.82
N ARG A 48 -1.80 16.06 -0.59
CA ARG A 48 -0.37 15.76 -0.74
C ARG A 48 0.06 14.66 0.22
N THR A 49 -0.33 14.75 1.48
CA THR A 49 -0.01 13.74 2.51
C THR A 49 -0.63 12.39 2.15
N GLU A 50 -1.88 12.39 1.67
CA GLU A 50 -2.54 11.17 1.22
C GLU A 50 -1.77 10.49 0.08
N ARG A 51 -1.31 11.28 -0.89
CA ARG A 51 -0.50 10.78 -2.01
C ARG A 51 0.80 10.16 -1.53
N GLU A 52 1.51 10.86 -0.63
CA GLU A 52 2.76 10.36 -0.05
C GLU A 52 2.56 9.04 0.70
N VAL A 53 1.48 8.92 1.45
CA VAL A 53 1.13 7.67 2.16
C VAL A 53 0.89 6.54 1.17
N ARG A 54 0.16 6.79 0.09
CA ARG A 54 -0.09 5.77 -0.95
C ARG A 54 1.21 5.34 -1.63
N GLU A 55 2.06 6.28 -1.99
CA GLU A 55 3.36 5.99 -2.61
C GLU A 55 4.24 5.16 -1.70
N ASP A 56 4.27 5.47 -0.40
CA ASP A 56 5.04 4.70 0.58
C ASP A 56 4.50 3.28 0.74
N ILE A 57 3.18 3.12 0.78
CA ILE A 57 2.55 1.79 0.87
C ILE A 57 2.88 0.97 -0.37
N ASP A 58 2.78 1.57 -1.56
CA ASP A 58 3.11 0.90 -2.81
C ASP A 58 4.58 0.48 -2.86
N LEU A 59 5.48 1.36 -2.43
CA LEU A 59 6.90 1.05 -2.38
C LEU A 59 7.18 -0.12 -1.43
N ARG A 60 6.62 -0.11 -0.23
CA ARG A 60 6.77 -1.20 0.74
C ARG A 60 6.23 -2.50 0.19
N ARG A 61 5.09 -2.45 -0.48
CA ARG A 61 4.49 -3.64 -1.11
C ARG A 61 5.44 -4.23 -2.14
N ARG A 62 6.02 -3.40 -3.00
CA ARG A 62 6.99 -3.86 -4.01
C ARG A 62 8.23 -4.48 -3.37
N GLU A 63 8.74 -3.85 -2.32
CA GLU A 63 9.91 -4.36 -1.58
C GLU A 63 9.61 -5.72 -0.93
N GLU A 64 8.45 -5.87 -0.31
CA GLU A 64 8.04 -7.12 0.32
C GLU A 64 7.81 -8.22 -0.72
N ILE A 65 7.19 -7.91 -1.85
CA ILE A 65 7.01 -8.86 -2.95
C ILE A 65 8.36 -9.30 -3.50
N ALA A 66 9.31 -8.38 -3.67
CA ALA A 66 10.66 -8.71 -4.13
C ALA A 66 11.38 -9.66 -3.16
N LYS A 67 11.25 -9.43 -1.86
CA LYS A 67 11.80 -10.33 -0.83
C LYS A 67 11.19 -11.73 -0.92
N VAL A 68 9.87 -11.80 -0.99
CA VAL A 68 9.15 -13.07 -1.10
C VAL A 68 9.57 -13.80 -2.37
N GLN A 69 9.70 -13.08 -3.49
CA GLN A 69 10.13 -13.67 -4.76
C GLN A 69 11.53 -14.29 -4.65
N LYS A 70 12.46 -13.62 -3.98
CA LYS A 70 13.80 -14.16 -3.72
C LYS A 70 13.73 -15.44 -2.90
N GLN A 71 12.93 -15.45 -1.84
CA GLN A 71 12.77 -16.63 -0.99
C GLN A 71 12.14 -17.78 -1.74
N VAL A 72 11.14 -17.50 -2.60
CA VAL A 72 10.50 -18.49 -3.44
C VAL A 72 11.51 -19.09 -4.44
N ASN A 73 12.36 -18.27 -5.04
CA ASN A 73 13.39 -18.74 -5.96
C ASN A 73 14.38 -19.68 -5.27
N ILE A 74 14.79 -19.36 -4.03
CA ILE A 74 15.68 -20.21 -3.24
C ILE A 74 14.99 -21.54 -2.92
N ALA A 75 13.72 -21.51 -2.51
CA ALA A 75 12.96 -22.71 -2.19
C ALA A 75 12.78 -23.60 -3.42
N VAL A 76 12.48 -23.01 -4.57
CA VAL A 76 12.32 -23.74 -5.84
C VAL A 76 13.63 -24.43 -6.25
N GLU A 77 14.76 -23.73 -6.17
CA GLU A 77 16.07 -24.32 -6.45
C GLU A 77 16.38 -25.48 -5.53
N LYS A 78 16.09 -25.32 -4.25
CA LYS A 78 16.31 -26.37 -3.26
C LYS A 78 15.50 -27.61 -3.58
N VAL A 79 14.20 -27.45 -3.83
CA VAL A 79 13.31 -28.55 -4.19
C VAL A 79 13.73 -29.20 -5.52
N ALA A 80 14.09 -28.40 -6.51
CA ALA A 80 14.53 -28.90 -7.82
C ALA A 80 15.78 -29.80 -7.68
N LYS A 81 16.74 -29.38 -6.87
CA LYS A 81 17.95 -30.15 -6.61
C LYS A 81 17.67 -31.43 -5.80
N GLU A 82 16.84 -31.34 -4.77
CA GLU A 82 16.48 -32.49 -3.93
C GLU A 82 15.70 -33.55 -4.70
N GLN A 83 14.81 -33.12 -5.58
CA GLN A 83 13.94 -34.00 -6.37
C GLN A 83 14.48 -34.31 -7.75
N ASN A 84 15.66 -33.78 -8.12
CA ASN A 84 16.29 -33.95 -9.42
C ASN A 84 15.40 -33.50 -10.59
N TYR A 85 14.72 -32.37 -10.42
CA TYR A 85 13.96 -31.75 -11.51
C TYR A 85 14.89 -31.01 -12.47
N ASP A 86 14.65 -31.14 -13.74
CA ASP A 86 15.39 -30.43 -14.78
C ASP A 86 14.76 -29.09 -15.10
N LEU A 87 13.46 -28.91 -14.81
CA LEU A 87 12.71 -27.71 -15.14
C LEU A 87 11.58 -27.50 -14.16
N VAL A 88 11.43 -26.26 -13.69
CA VAL A 88 10.30 -25.83 -12.85
C VAL A 88 9.70 -24.58 -13.48
N LEU A 89 8.38 -24.57 -13.69
CA LEU A 89 7.66 -23.46 -14.29
C LEU A 89 6.72 -22.81 -13.28
N TYR A 90 6.70 -21.48 -13.27
CA TYR A 90 5.75 -20.69 -12.47
C TYR A 90 4.46 -20.45 -13.22
N GLN A 91 4.57 -20.23 -14.53
CA GLN A 91 3.47 -19.80 -15.39
C GLN A 91 3.62 -20.45 -16.78
N GLY A 92 2.62 -20.23 -17.62
CA GLY A 92 2.68 -20.69 -18.99
C GLY A 92 2.30 -22.15 -19.18
N VAL A 93 1.69 -22.76 -18.18
CA VAL A 93 1.25 -24.15 -18.23
C VAL A 93 -0.26 -24.19 -18.48
N ALA A 94 -0.68 -24.84 -19.56
CA ALA A 94 -2.10 -24.95 -19.90
C ALA A 94 -2.86 -25.89 -18.96
N TYR A 95 -2.18 -26.94 -18.49
CA TYR A 95 -2.75 -27.95 -17.59
C TYR A 95 -1.62 -28.64 -16.83
N ALA A 96 -1.85 -28.90 -15.55
CA ALA A 96 -0.93 -29.67 -14.72
C ALA A 96 -1.72 -30.64 -13.82
N GLY A 97 -1.42 -31.92 -13.93
CA GLY A 97 -1.97 -32.93 -13.03
C GLY A 97 -1.31 -32.87 -11.65
N LYS A 98 -1.91 -33.52 -10.67
CA LYS A 98 -1.41 -33.54 -9.28
C LYS A 98 0.03 -34.06 -9.15
N LYS A 99 0.44 -34.97 -10.02
CA LYS A 99 1.78 -35.56 -9.98
C LYS A 99 2.89 -34.56 -10.32
N VAL A 100 2.58 -33.59 -11.18
CA VAL A 100 3.56 -32.60 -11.64
C VAL A 100 3.46 -31.27 -10.91
N ASP A 101 2.38 -31.03 -10.17
CA ASP A 101 2.20 -29.82 -9.38
C ASP A 101 2.95 -29.96 -8.06
N ILE A 102 3.99 -29.14 -7.88
CA ILE A 102 4.85 -29.15 -6.68
C ILE A 102 4.63 -27.94 -5.78
N THR A 103 3.54 -27.23 -5.96
CA THR A 103 3.26 -26.00 -5.19
C THR A 103 3.35 -26.24 -3.69
N ASP A 104 2.73 -27.29 -3.17
CA ASP A 104 2.74 -27.59 -1.74
C ASP A 104 4.13 -27.93 -1.22
N ILE A 105 4.92 -28.64 -2.02
CA ILE A 105 6.31 -29.00 -1.69
C ILE A 105 7.15 -27.72 -1.56
N VAL A 106 6.98 -26.78 -2.47
CA VAL A 106 7.70 -25.49 -2.46
C VAL A 106 7.27 -24.64 -1.26
N ILE A 107 5.98 -24.57 -0.96
CA ILE A 107 5.45 -23.85 0.21
C ILE A 107 6.08 -24.39 1.49
N LYS A 108 6.15 -25.69 1.62
CA LYS A 108 6.76 -26.34 2.79
C LYS A 108 8.25 -26.00 2.91
N ALA A 109 8.98 -26.06 1.78
CA ALA A 109 10.39 -25.70 1.74
C ALA A 109 10.61 -24.21 2.07
N LEU A 110 9.71 -23.34 1.61
CA LEU A 110 9.74 -21.91 1.90
C LEU A 110 9.66 -21.65 3.42
N GLY A 111 8.81 -22.40 4.12
CA GLY A 111 8.69 -22.31 5.58
C GLY A 111 9.97 -22.62 6.33
N SER A 112 10.86 -23.42 5.78
CA SER A 112 12.12 -23.81 6.39
C SER A 112 13.27 -22.82 6.14
N ILE A 113 13.07 -21.84 5.25
CA ILE A 113 14.11 -20.87 4.85
C ILE A 113 14.19 -19.66 5.78
N LYS A 114 13.22 -19.46 6.64
CA LYS A 114 13.17 -18.33 7.56
C LYS A 114 14.41 -18.22 8.46
#